data_fc1e9c2a38b3e4cb4d0a4da5d67e4cbd
#
_entry.id   fc1e9c2a38b3e4cb4d0a4da5d67e4cbd
#
_cell.length_a   1.000
_cell.length_b   1.000
_cell.length_c   1.000
_cell.angle_alpha   90.00
_cell.angle_beta   90.00
_cell.angle_gamma   90.00
#
_symmetry.space_group_name_H-M   'P 1'
#
loop_
_entity.id
_entity.type
_entity.pdbx_description
1 polymer ?
#
loop_
_entity_poly.entity_id
_entity_poly.type
_entity_poly.pdbx_seq_one_letter_code
_entity_poly.pdbx_strand_id
1 'polypeptide(L)'
;MISIAERRRLLSELPGAWRPALSHARIELIETGMSDASVFRLGSSHYLKIAQDAAAHDLREEIGRTAWLGQQGVRVAPAVRVHDAGDFVAVLSEALAGSSADETDLSPEIVVPALALALSALHAVPVVRCPFDESIAVRLGRAGTLVENGKVDPRTFAARNRDVTPGALLERLRRAVPSEDVVVVHGDATLSNMIVGNDLSVGFIDCGHAGRADPCVDLALVTEGLAERFGPAMADCFMGAYGRAALNERKAGYFLDLYELF
;
A
#
# COMPACT_ATOMS: atom_id res chain seq x y z
N MET A 1 17.29 6.27 14.91
CA MET A 1 17.98 7.51 14.41
C MET A 1 19.17 7.09 13.56
N ILE A 2 19.28 7.65 12.36
CA ILE A 2 20.43 7.41 11.48
C ILE A 2 21.72 8.02 12.06
N SER A 3 22.86 7.42 11.74
CA SER A 3 24.19 7.93 12.11
C SER A 3 24.52 9.27 11.43
N ILE A 4 25.50 10.00 11.96
CA ILE A 4 25.98 11.27 11.35
C ILE A 4 26.51 11.01 9.92
N ALA A 5 27.16 9.88 9.69
CA ALA A 5 27.71 9.52 8.38
C ALA A 5 26.60 9.28 7.36
N GLU A 6 25.58 8.51 7.72
CA GLU A 6 24.38 8.26 6.87
C GLU A 6 23.62 9.54 6.57
N ARG A 7 23.44 10.40 7.58
CA ARG A 7 22.81 11.71 7.38
C ARG A 7 23.59 12.57 6.38
N ARG A 8 24.94 12.59 6.47
CA ARG A 8 25.77 13.33 5.53
C ARG A 8 25.65 12.79 4.10
N ARG A 9 25.69 11.47 3.95
CA ARG A 9 25.50 10.80 2.66
C ARG A 9 24.15 11.17 2.07
N LEU A 10 23.07 10.99 2.80
CA LEU A 10 21.70 11.35 2.38
C LEU A 10 21.60 12.81 1.91
N LEU A 11 22.16 13.75 2.70
CA LEU A 11 22.17 15.17 2.37
C LEU A 11 23.04 15.51 1.14
N SER A 12 24.02 14.67 0.80
CA SER A 12 24.85 14.89 -0.40
C SER A 12 24.18 14.41 -1.69
N GLU A 13 23.30 13.42 -1.60
CA GLU A 13 22.56 12.85 -2.73
C GLU A 13 21.34 13.71 -3.11
N LEU A 14 20.81 14.50 -2.16
CA LEU A 14 19.63 15.32 -2.37
C LEU A 14 19.94 16.74 -2.83
N PRO A 15 19.04 17.38 -3.60
CA PRO A 15 19.18 18.76 -4.02
C PRO A 15 19.45 19.72 -2.85
N GLY A 16 20.33 20.69 -3.05
CA GLY A 16 20.67 21.68 -2.03
C GLY A 16 19.47 22.43 -1.43
N ALA A 17 18.41 22.62 -2.23
CA ALA A 17 17.16 23.24 -1.81
C ALA A 17 16.38 22.41 -0.74
N TRP A 18 16.69 21.12 -0.56
CA TRP A 18 16.06 20.26 0.43
C TRP A 18 16.77 20.31 1.79
N ARG A 19 18.03 20.76 1.82
CA ARG A 19 18.86 20.80 3.03
C ARG A 19 18.23 21.55 4.21
N PRO A 20 17.56 22.70 4.03
CA PRO A 20 16.92 23.40 5.15
C PRO A 20 15.83 22.55 5.87
N ALA A 21 15.04 21.81 5.10
CA ALA A 21 14.02 20.93 5.67
C ALA A 21 14.62 19.72 6.42
N LEU A 22 15.79 19.25 5.98
CA LEU A 22 16.45 18.05 6.49
C LEU A 22 17.49 18.33 7.58
N SER A 23 18.12 19.54 7.59
CA SER A 23 19.23 19.85 8.49
C SER A 23 18.84 19.91 9.97
N HIS A 24 17.61 20.32 10.26
CA HIS A 24 17.09 20.50 11.63
C HIS A 24 16.11 19.40 12.05
N ALA A 25 15.64 18.56 11.12
CA ALA A 25 14.71 17.48 11.43
C ALA A 25 15.41 16.33 12.20
N ARG A 26 14.66 15.73 13.12
CA ARG A 26 15.01 14.40 13.65
C ARG A 26 14.73 13.40 12.54
N ILE A 27 15.75 12.68 12.06
CA ILE A 27 15.64 11.71 10.98
C ILE A 27 15.70 10.31 11.60
N GLU A 28 14.68 9.51 11.33
CA GLU A 28 14.56 8.12 11.74
C GLU A 28 14.38 7.25 10.50
N LEU A 29 15.21 6.22 10.34
CA LEU A 29 14.99 5.19 9.32
C LEU A 29 13.82 4.32 9.77
N ILE A 30 12.88 4.10 8.87
CA ILE A 30 11.79 3.14 9.03
C ILE A 30 12.24 1.83 8.38
N GLU A 31 12.44 0.80 9.20
CA GLU A 31 12.92 -0.51 8.74
C GLU A 31 11.78 -1.46 8.34
N THR A 32 10.53 -0.98 8.38
CA THR A 32 9.34 -1.75 8.05
C THR A 32 8.93 -1.48 6.60
N GLY A 33 8.84 -2.54 5.80
CA GLY A 33 8.38 -2.49 4.41
C GLY A 33 9.14 -3.48 3.54
N MET A 34 8.46 -4.04 2.53
CA MET A 34 9.06 -5.01 1.59
C MET A 34 9.66 -4.35 0.34
N SER A 35 9.59 -3.01 0.23
CA SER A 35 10.14 -2.28 -0.91
C SER A 35 11.65 -2.07 -0.78
N ASP A 36 12.37 -2.15 -1.91
CA ASP A 36 13.81 -1.82 -1.99
C ASP A 36 14.08 -0.29 -1.80
N ALA A 37 13.08 0.49 -1.39
CA ALA A 37 13.20 1.91 -1.11
C ALA A 37 13.50 2.16 0.38
N SER A 38 14.37 3.14 0.65
CA SER A 38 14.62 3.61 2.02
C SER A 38 13.59 4.66 2.42
N VAL A 39 12.93 4.46 3.55
CA VAL A 39 11.93 5.38 4.11
C VAL A 39 12.46 6.02 5.38
N PHE A 40 12.41 7.35 5.45
CA PHE A 40 12.85 8.12 6.60
C PHE A 40 11.70 8.99 7.12
N ARG A 41 11.47 8.95 8.43
CA ARG A 41 10.58 9.87 9.11
C ARG A 41 11.35 11.14 9.49
N LEU A 42 10.80 12.29 9.16
CA LEU A 42 11.38 13.60 9.44
C LEU A 42 10.52 14.34 10.47
N GLY A 43 10.88 14.21 11.74
CA GLY A 43 10.07 14.70 12.85
C GLY A 43 8.70 14.04 12.89
N SER A 44 7.63 14.83 13.08
CA SER A 44 6.25 14.34 13.12
C SER A 44 5.44 14.69 11.86
N SER A 45 6.04 15.43 10.91
CA SER A 45 5.27 16.08 9.84
C SER A 45 5.59 15.64 8.43
N HIS A 46 6.70 14.93 8.21
CA HIS A 46 7.12 14.55 6.87
C HIS A 46 7.74 13.14 6.82
N TYR A 47 7.66 12.55 5.63
CA TYR A 47 8.39 11.35 5.26
C TYR A 47 9.23 11.61 4.00
N LEU A 48 10.42 11.01 3.97
CA LEU A 48 11.29 11.01 2.81
C LEU A 48 11.47 9.57 2.36
N LYS A 49 11.05 9.26 1.14
CA LYS A 49 11.25 7.96 0.50
C LYS A 49 12.28 8.11 -0.61
N ILE A 50 13.26 7.22 -0.66
CA ILE A 50 14.35 7.25 -1.63
C ILE A 50 14.49 5.88 -2.25
N ALA A 51 14.62 5.83 -3.56
CA ALA A 51 14.85 4.62 -4.31
C ALA A 51 15.94 4.82 -5.37
N GLN A 52 16.66 3.74 -5.68
CA GLN A 52 17.72 3.70 -6.67
C GLN A 52 17.51 2.54 -7.63
N ASP A 53 18.13 2.62 -8.80
CA ASP A 53 18.11 1.57 -9.82
C ASP A 53 16.69 1.10 -10.18
N ALA A 54 16.40 -0.19 -10.07
CA ALA A 54 15.10 -0.76 -10.39
C ALA A 54 13.98 -0.19 -9.49
N ALA A 55 14.24 0.01 -8.20
CA ALA A 55 13.27 0.56 -7.25
C ALA A 55 12.90 2.02 -7.57
N ALA A 56 13.75 2.77 -8.28
CA ALA A 56 13.44 4.13 -8.72
C ALA A 56 12.24 4.15 -9.69
N HIS A 57 12.07 3.11 -10.51
CA HIS A 57 10.90 2.99 -11.39
C HIS A 57 9.62 2.83 -10.56
N ASP A 58 9.61 1.93 -9.59
CA ASP A 58 8.44 1.66 -8.75
C ASP A 58 8.05 2.90 -7.92
N LEU A 59 9.02 3.65 -7.41
CA LEU A 59 8.76 4.90 -6.70
C LEU A 59 8.17 5.99 -7.61
N ARG A 60 8.56 6.08 -8.89
CA ARG A 60 7.92 6.99 -9.86
C ARG A 60 6.46 6.63 -10.09
N GLU A 61 6.17 5.34 -10.27
CA GLU A 61 4.80 4.85 -10.42
C GLU A 61 3.97 5.20 -9.17
N GLU A 62 4.50 4.96 -7.99
CA GLU A 62 3.82 5.30 -6.72
C GLU A 62 3.53 6.81 -6.62
N ILE A 63 4.50 7.68 -6.94
CA ILE A 63 4.33 9.13 -6.95
C ILE A 63 3.21 9.54 -7.92
N GLY A 64 3.20 8.98 -9.12
CA GLY A 64 2.19 9.25 -10.14
C GLY A 64 0.80 8.81 -9.71
N ARG A 65 0.66 7.61 -9.15
CA ARG A 65 -0.60 7.05 -8.66
C ARG A 65 -1.13 7.82 -7.45
N THR A 66 -0.28 8.15 -6.49
CA THR A 66 -0.63 8.97 -5.32
C THR A 66 -1.13 10.35 -5.74
N ALA A 67 -0.41 11.02 -6.64
CA ALA A 67 -0.83 12.33 -7.14
C ALA A 67 -2.17 12.27 -7.89
N TRP A 68 -2.40 11.22 -8.68
CA TRP A 68 -3.66 11.03 -9.39
C TRP A 68 -4.82 10.78 -8.42
N LEU A 69 -4.64 9.92 -7.40
CA LEU A 69 -5.66 9.69 -6.37
C LEU A 69 -6.05 10.98 -5.66
N GLY A 70 -5.06 11.80 -5.29
CA GLY A 70 -5.30 13.12 -4.69
C GLY A 70 -6.13 14.04 -5.59
N GLN A 71 -5.90 14.03 -6.92
CA GLN A 71 -6.70 14.77 -7.89
C GLN A 71 -8.13 14.24 -8.03
N GLN A 72 -8.39 12.97 -7.66
CA GLN A 72 -9.75 12.42 -7.60
C GLN A 72 -10.45 12.71 -6.26
N GLY A 73 -9.82 13.44 -5.34
CA GLY A 73 -10.38 13.78 -4.02
C GLY A 73 -10.16 12.68 -2.97
N VAL A 74 -9.36 11.66 -3.26
CA VAL A 74 -8.96 10.65 -2.27
C VAL A 74 -7.92 11.26 -1.32
N ARG A 75 -8.09 11.06 -0.01
CA ARG A 75 -7.14 11.54 0.98
C ARG A 75 -5.88 10.68 0.96
N VAL A 76 -4.80 11.22 0.42
CA VAL A 76 -3.48 10.58 0.33
C VAL A 76 -2.41 11.50 0.90
N ALA A 77 -1.23 10.95 1.22
CA ALA A 77 -0.07 11.74 1.64
C ALA A 77 0.46 12.59 0.46
N PRO A 78 0.32 13.95 0.49
CA PRO A 78 0.72 14.76 -0.64
C PRO A 78 2.24 14.85 -0.76
N ALA A 79 2.76 14.68 -1.97
CA ALA A 79 4.16 14.95 -2.25
C ALA A 79 4.42 16.47 -2.23
N VAL A 80 5.31 16.90 -1.32
CA VAL A 80 5.76 18.30 -1.20
C VAL A 80 6.86 18.60 -2.21
N ARG A 81 7.76 17.64 -2.40
CA ARG A 81 8.89 17.73 -3.34
C ARG A 81 9.19 16.38 -3.95
N VAL A 82 9.54 16.39 -5.22
CA VAL A 82 10.04 15.22 -5.94
C VAL A 82 11.39 15.60 -6.57
N HIS A 83 12.36 14.72 -6.47
CA HIS A 83 13.60 14.76 -7.18
C HIS A 83 13.77 13.47 -7.99
N ASP A 84 13.92 13.60 -9.28
CA ASP A 84 14.14 12.50 -10.20
C ASP A 84 15.41 12.79 -11.02
N ALA A 85 16.41 11.96 -10.84
CA ALA A 85 17.69 12.04 -11.53
C ALA A 85 18.01 10.72 -12.26
N GLY A 86 17.02 10.11 -12.90
CA GLY A 86 17.19 8.86 -13.63
C GLY A 86 17.22 7.65 -12.68
N ASP A 87 18.40 7.17 -12.34
CA ASP A 87 18.54 5.99 -11.48
C ASP A 87 18.33 6.30 -9.97
N PHE A 88 18.09 7.57 -9.63
CA PHE A 88 17.82 8.01 -8.26
C PHE A 88 16.53 8.82 -8.21
N VAL A 89 15.58 8.41 -7.37
CA VAL A 89 14.34 9.13 -7.12
C VAL A 89 14.17 9.35 -5.62
N ALA A 90 13.77 10.55 -5.26
CA ALA A 90 13.41 10.89 -3.89
C ALA A 90 12.09 11.67 -3.86
N VAL A 91 11.23 11.36 -2.90
CA VAL A 91 10.00 12.09 -2.62
C VAL A 91 9.93 12.48 -1.15
N LEU A 92 9.66 13.76 -0.91
CA LEU A 92 9.32 14.30 0.40
C LEU A 92 7.80 14.48 0.44
N SER A 93 7.12 13.78 1.35
CA SER A 93 5.67 13.85 1.54
C SER A 93 5.31 14.40 2.90
N GLU A 94 4.17 15.08 3.01
CA GLU A 94 3.58 15.40 4.32
C GLU A 94 3.05 14.13 4.97
N ALA A 95 3.19 14.04 6.30
CA ALA A 95 2.53 12.99 7.07
C ALA A 95 1.02 13.25 7.11
N LEU A 96 0.22 12.23 6.88
CA LEU A 96 -1.20 12.29 7.21
C LEU A 96 -1.38 12.38 8.72
N ALA A 97 -2.25 13.27 9.18
CA ALA A 97 -2.58 13.39 10.59
C ALA A 97 -3.34 12.12 11.05
N GLY A 98 -2.86 11.49 12.10
CA GLY A 98 -3.44 10.25 12.65
C GLY A 98 -2.41 9.15 12.86
N SER A 99 -2.91 7.94 13.08
CA SER A 99 -2.14 6.71 13.20
C SER A 99 -2.66 5.70 12.19
N SER A 100 -1.85 4.72 11.82
CA SER A 100 -2.32 3.59 11.01
C SER A 100 -3.44 2.82 11.73
N ALA A 101 -4.32 2.18 10.96
CA ALA A 101 -5.49 1.50 11.52
C ALA A 101 -5.13 0.31 12.42
N ASP A 102 -3.94 -0.27 12.24
CA ASP A 102 -3.41 -1.33 13.10
C ASP A 102 -2.77 -0.81 14.39
N GLU A 103 -2.35 0.48 14.44
CA GLU A 103 -1.71 1.09 15.61
C GLU A 103 -2.58 2.09 16.36
N THR A 104 -3.76 2.43 15.84
CA THR A 104 -4.63 3.43 16.47
C THR A 104 -5.14 2.98 17.83
N ASP A 105 -5.19 3.92 18.79
CA ASP A 105 -5.80 3.74 20.11
C ASP A 105 -7.33 3.97 20.11
N LEU A 106 -7.91 4.35 18.96
CA LEU A 106 -9.35 4.55 18.84
C LEU A 106 -10.09 3.20 18.87
N SER A 107 -11.31 3.21 19.41
CA SER A 107 -12.15 2.01 19.48
C SER A 107 -12.45 1.44 18.09
N PRO A 108 -12.31 0.12 17.89
CA PRO A 108 -12.57 -0.51 16.59
C PRO A 108 -14.02 -0.31 16.13
N GLU A 109 -14.98 -0.18 17.03
CA GLU A 109 -16.40 0.03 16.69
C GLU A 109 -16.66 1.34 15.94
N ILE A 110 -15.77 2.35 16.11
CA ILE A 110 -15.87 3.63 15.39
C ILE A 110 -14.90 3.69 14.21
N VAL A 111 -13.74 3.03 14.32
CA VAL A 111 -12.72 3.01 13.27
C VAL A 111 -13.16 2.16 12.08
N VAL A 112 -13.66 0.96 12.33
CA VAL A 112 -13.99 -0.01 11.27
C VAL A 112 -15.04 0.51 10.28
N PRO A 113 -16.15 1.15 10.69
CA PRO A 113 -17.06 1.81 9.75
C PRO A 113 -16.41 2.94 8.95
N ALA A 114 -15.49 3.70 9.55
CA ALA A 114 -14.77 4.78 8.85
C ALA A 114 -13.84 4.22 7.74
N LEU A 115 -13.14 3.10 8.02
CA LEU A 115 -12.34 2.39 7.01
C LEU A 115 -13.22 1.92 5.84
N ALA A 116 -14.39 1.33 6.14
CA ALA A 116 -15.32 0.84 5.13
C ALA A 116 -15.85 1.97 4.23
N LEU A 117 -16.20 3.12 4.81
CA LEU A 117 -16.66 4.29 4.06
C LEU A 117 -15.55 4.85 3.18
N ALA A 118 -14.32 4.96 3.69
CA ALA A 118 -13.18 5.48 2.93
C ALA A 118 -12.86 4.57 1.73
N LEU A 119 -12.83 3.26 1.94
CA LEU A 119 -12.55 2.31 0.87
C LEU A 119 -13.71 2.27 -0.16
N SER A 120 -14.95 2.36 0.29
CA SER A 120 -16.11 2.47 -0.59
C SER A 120 -16.05 3.74 -1.46
N ALA A 121 -15.61 4.87 -0.87
CA ALA A 121 -15.43 6.12 -1.61
C ALA A 121 -14.31 6.03 -2.65
N LEU A 122 -13.21 5.35 -2.34
CA LEU A 122 -12.13 5.06 -3.29
C LEU A 122 -12.64 4.20 -4.45
N HIS A 123 -13.35 3.11 -4.16
CA HIS A 123 -13.91 2.21 -5.18
C HIS A 123 -15.01 2.88 -6.02
N ALA A 124 -15.61 3.97 -5.55
CA ALA A 124 -16.59 4.76 -6.31
C ALA A 124 -15.95 5.77 -7.27
N VAL A 125 -14.62 5.95 -7.27
CA VAL A 125 -13.93 6.80 -8.25
C VAL A 125 -14.20 6.24 -9.67
N PRO A 126 -14.58 7.07 -10.64
CA PRO A 126 -14.92 6.59 -11.99
C PRO A 126 -13.75 5.86 -12.67
N VAL A 127 -13.91 4.57 -12.93
CA VAL A 127 -12.89 3.68 -13.53
C VAL A 127 -12.36 4.24 -14.85
N VAL A 128 -13.22 4.87 -15.65
CA VAL A 128 -12.86 5.47 -16.96
C VAL A 128 -11.78 6.56 -16.84
N ARG A 129 -11.61 7.15 -15.65
CA ARG A 129 -10.59 8.19 -15.39
C ARG A 129 -9.27 7.60 -14.94
N CYS A 130 -9.24 6.34 -14.51
CA CYS A 130 -8.03 5.71 -13.99
C CYS A 130 -7.13 5.22 -15.14
N PRO A 131 -5.90 5.76 -15.27
CA PRO A 131 -4.98 5.34 -16.32
C PRO A 131 -4.19 4.09 -15.97
N PHE A 132 -4.22 3.65 -14.69
CA PHE A 132 -3.40 2.56 -14.17
C PHE A 132 -4.14 1.24 -14.22
N ASP A 133 -3.46 0.18 -14.65
CA ASP A 133 -3.98 -1.17 -14.74
C ASP A 133 -3.36 -2.05 -13.67
N GLU A 134 -4.19 -2.58 -12.77
CA GLU A 134 -3.81 -3.55 -11.72
C GLU A 134 -4.68 -4.81 -11.82
N SER A 135 -5.17 -5.13 -13.03
CA SER A 135 -5.94 -6.34 -13.30
C SER A 135 -5.19 -7.61 -12.87
N ILE A 136 -5.92 -8.70 -12.69
CA ILE A 136 -5.33 -10.01 -12.37
C ILE A 136 -4.23 -10.37 -13.37
N ALA A 137 -4.41 -10.05 -14.64
CA ALA A 137 -3.41 -10.35 -15.68
C ALA A 137 -2.07 -9.62 -15.40
N VAL A 138 -2.14 -8.33 -15.04
CA VAL A 138 -0.95 -7.54 -14.69
C VAL A 138 -0.29 -8.08 -13.43
N ARG A 139 -1.08 -8.36 -12.39
CA ARG A 139 -0.57 -8.90 -11.11
C ARG A 139 0.05 -10.29 -11.28
N LEU A 140 -0.57 -11.19 -12.02
CA LEU A 140 0.02 -12.52 -12.33
C LEU A 140 1.32 -12.42 -13.14
N GLY A 141 1.42 -11.44 -14.04
CA GLY A 141 2.66 -11.17 -14.77
C GLY A 141 3.79 -10.73 -13.83
N ARG A 142 3.50 -9.79 -12.92
CA ARG A 142 4.44 -9.29 -11.92
C ARG A 142 4.85 -10.40 -10.94
N ALA A 143 3.88 -11.15 -10.40
CA ALA A 143 4.14 -12.33 -9.56
C ALA A 143 5.02 -13.37 -10.26
N GLY A 144 4.76 -13.61 -11.56
CA GLY A 144 5.61 -14.50 -12.38
C GLY A 144 7.07 -14.06 -12.40
N THR A 145 7.31 -12.78 -12.63
CA THR A 145 8.67 -12.20 -12.61
C THR A 145 9.34 -12.35 -11.24
N LEU A 146 8.61 -12.13 -10.14
CA LEU A 146 9.14 -12.30 -8.79
C LEU A 146 9.50 -13.76 -8.49
N VAL A 147 8.63 -14.70 -8.87
CA VAL A 147 8.88 -16.15 -8.72
C VAL A 147 10.09 -16.60 -9.53
N GLU A 148 10.17 -16.19 -10.81
CA GLU A 148 11.30 -16.53 -11.70
C GLU A 148 12.64 -15.99 -11.18
N ASN A 149 12.63 -14.82 -10.55
CA ASN A 149 13.82 -14.21 -9.97
C ASN A 149 14.12 -14.69 -8.53
N GLY A 150 13.33 -15.62 -7.97
CA GLY A 150 13.52 -16.13 -6.61
C GLY A 150 13.30 -15.08 -5.51
N LYS A 151 12.50 -14.05 -5.78
CA LYS A 151 12.22 -12.96 -4.84
C LYS A 151 11.06 -13.23 -3.88
N VAL A 152 10.31 -14.32 -4.08
CA VAL A 152 9.19 -14.73 -3.21
C VAL A 152 9.71 -15.62 -2.08
N ASP A 153 9.49 -15.22 -0.84
CA ASP A 153 9.87 -16.01 0.34
C ASP A 153 8.70 -16.90 0.80
N PRO A 154 8.74 -18.23 0.57
CA PRO A 154 7.64 -19.11 0.96
C PRO A 154 7.47 -19.25 2.48
N ARG A 155 8.42 -18.75 3.30
CA ARG A 155 8.31 -18.76 4.75
C ARG A 155 7.28 -17.77 5.28
N THR A 156 6.91 -16.76 4.48
CA THR A 156 5.88 -15.76 4.80
C THR A 156 4.48 -16.24 4.45
N PHE A 157 4.34 -17.37 3.74
CA PHE A 157 3.05 -17.89 3.31
C PHE A 157 2.14 -18.23 4.49
N ALA A 158 0.87 -17.89 4.38
CA ALA A 158 -0.15 -18.27 5.34
C ALA A 158 -0.24 -19.79 5.52
N ALA A 159 -0.83 -20.22 6.62
CA ALA A 159 -0.93 -21.64 6.98
C ALA A 159 -1.52 -22.52 5.86
N ARG A 160 -2.47 -21.97 5.07
CA ARG A 160 -3.11 -22.65 3.94
C ARG A 160 -2.16 -22.96 2.76
N ASN A 161 -1.03 -22.25 2.66
CA ASN A 161 -0.05 -22.38 1.59
C ASN A 161 1.36 -22.80 2.09
N ARG A 162 1.51 -23.13 3.39
CA ARG A 162 2.80 -23.39 4.04
C ARG A 162 3.68 -24.41 3.33
N ASP A 163 3.06 -25.44 2.72
CA ASP A 163 3.75 -26.51 2.03
C ASP A 163 3.74 -26.36 0.50
N VAL A 164 3.35 -25.16 0.00
CA VAL A 164 3.25 -24.87 -1.43
C VAL A 164 4.47 -24.06 -1.86
N THR A 165 5.10 -24.46 -2.97
CA THR A 165 6.17 -23.64 -3.54
C THR A 165 5.59 -22.43 -4.28
N PRO A 166 6.34 -21.28 -4.37
CA PRO A 166 5.89 -20.11 -5.11
C PRO A 166 5.46 -20.43 -6.56
N GLY A 167 6.21 -21.29 -7.26
CA GLY A 167 5.85 -21.71 -8.62
C GLY A 167 4.54 -22.52 -8.67
N ALA A 168 4.31 -23.42 -7.71
CA ALA A 168 3.08 -24.20 -7.65
C ALA A 168 1.87 -23.33 -7.29
N LEU A 169 2.06 -22.32 -6.41
CA LEU A 169 1.02 -21.35 -6.08
C LEU A 169 0.65 -20.51 -7.31
N LEU A 170 1.65 -19.98 -8.01
CA LEU A 170 1.44 -19.20 -9.23
C LEU A 170 0.68 -19.99 -10.30
N GLU A 171 1.06 -21.26 -10.54
CA GLU A 171 0.38 -22.13 -11.51
C GLU A 171 -1.08 -22.44 -11.09
N ARG A 172 -1.34 -22.61 -9.80
CA ARG A 172 -2.69 -22.77 -9.27
C ARG A 172 -3.55 -21.54 -9.56
N LEU A 173 -2.99 -20.35 -9.31
CA LEU A 173 -3.67 -19.07 -9.56
C LEU A 173 -3.94 -18.84 -11.04
N ARG A 174 -2.98 -19.14 -11.93
CA ARG A 174 -3.16 -19.03 -13.39
C ARG A 174 -4.28 -19.91 -13.95
N ARG A 175 -4.55 -21.05 -13.31
CA ARG A 175 -5.63 -21.97 -13.73
C ARG A 175 -7.00 -21.59 -13.17
N ALA A 176 -7.07 -20.79 -12.14
CA ALA A 176 -8.30 -20.51 -11.40
C ALA A 176 -8.71 -19.03 -11.43
N VAL A 177 -8.27 -18.28 -12.46
CA VAL A 177 -8.54 -16.84 -12.60
C VAL A 177 -10.05 -16.57 -12.55
N PRO A 178 -10.52 -15.79 -11.57
CA PRO A 178 -11.92 -15.40 -11.48
C PRO A 178 -12.25 -14.27 -12.48
N SER A 179 -13.55 -14.03 -12.73
CA SER A 179 -14.00 -12.80 -13.41
C SER A 179 -13.77 -11.59 -12.51
N GLU A 180 -13.43 -10.44 -13.09
CA GLU A 180 -13.22 -9.20 -12.36
C GLU A 180 -14.42 -8.26 -12.48
N ASP A 181 -14.81 -7.65 -11.35
CA ASP A 181 -15.71 -6.51 -11.29
C ASP A 181 -14.85 -5.26 -11.07
N VAL A 182 -14.55 -4.52 -12.15
CA VAL A 182 -13.46 -3.53 -12.12
C VAL A 182 -13.89 -2.24 -11.44
N VAL A 183 -13.14 -1.84 -10.41
CA VAL A 183 -13.21 -0.55 -9.71
C VAL A 183 -11.83 0.09 -9.65
N VAL A 184 -11.71 1.27 -9.03
CA VAL A 184 -10.41 1.83 -8.65
C VAL A 184 -10.06 1.31 -7.26
N VAL A 185 -8.96 0.58 -7.13
CA VAL A 185 -8.47 0.00 -5.88
C VAL A 185 -7.23 0.74 -5.36
N HIS A 186 -6.94 0.57 -4.06
CA HIS A 186 -5.64 0.88 -3.49
C HIS A 186 -4.58 -0.14 -3.94
N GLY A 187 -4.96 -1.40 -3.96
CA GLY A 187 -4.15 -2.50 -4.44
C GLY A 187 -3.23 -3.13 -3.39
N ASP A 188 -3.08 -2.48 -2.24
CA ASP A 188 -2.37 -2.93 -1.05
C ASP A 188 -3.02 -2.30 0.20
N ALA A 189 -4.35 -2.46 0.36
CA ALA A 189 -5.14 -1.87 1.44
C ALA A 189 -4.98 -2.63 2.76
N THR A 190 -3.75 -2.76 3.24
CA THR A 190 -3.48 -3.26 4.59
C THR A 190 -3.87 -2.21 5.64
N LEU A 191 -4.09 -2.64 6.89
CA LEU A 191 -4.43 -1.70 7.97
C LEU A 191 -3.30 -0.69 8.24
N SER A 192 -2.05 -1.05 7.99
CA SER A 192 -0.89 -0.16 8.11
C SER A 192 -0.88 0.96 7.05
N ASN A 193 -1.51 0.73 5.89
CA ASN A 193 -1.59 1.69 4.79
C ASN A 193 -2.83 2.62 4.87
N MET A 194 -3.67 2.45 5.90
CA MET A 194 -4.87 3.26 6.15
C MET A 194 -4.68 4.12 7.39
N ILE A 195 -4.47 5.42 7.23
CA ILE A 195 -4.21 6.37 8.32
C ILE A 195 -5.51 6.97 8.82
N VAL A 196 -5.82 6.76 10.09
CA VAL A 196 -7.04 7.23 10.76
C VAL A 196 -6.74 8.46 11.59
N GLY A 197 -7.37 9.58 11.25
CA GLY A 197 -7.31 10.83 12.01
C GLY A 197 -8.21 10.78 13.26
N ASN A 198 -7.94 11.66 14.22
CA ASN A 198 -8.79 11.82 15.41
C ASN A 198 -10.23 12.27 15.08
N ASP A 199 -10.44 12.83 13.91
CA ASP A 199 -11.73 13.22 13.34
C ASP A 199 -12.40 12.08 12.55
N LEU A 200 -11.83 10.87 12.62
CA LEU A 200 -12.22 9.68 11.85
C LEU A 200 -12.06 9.82 10.32
N SER A 201 -11.37 10.86 9.86
CA SER A 201 -10.97 10.91 8.45
C SER A 201 -9.95 9.83 8.16
N VAL A 202 -10.16 9.03 7.11
CA VAL A 202 -9.22 7.99 6.69
C VAL A 202 -8.50 8.43 5.42
N GLY A 203 -7.18 8.25 5.40
CA GLY A 203 -6.35 8.48 4.23
C GLY A 203 -5.46 7.29 3.92
N PHE A 204 -4.91 7.26 2.73
CA PHE A 204 -4.12 6.15 2.21
C PHE A 204 -2.66 6.56 1.97
N ILE A 205 -1.74 5.66 2.26
CA ILE A 205 -0.30 5.77 1.98
C ILE A 205 0.15 4.55 1.16
N ASP A 206 1.34 4.59 0.59
CA ASP A 206 1.92 3.50 -0.21
C ASP A 206 1.02 3.07 -1.38
N CYS A 207 0.57 4.06 -2.18
CA CYS A 207 -0.36 3.86 -3.29
C CYS A 207 0.29 3.28 -4.57
N GLY A 208 1.42 2.62 -4.47
CA GLY A 208 2.17 2.07 -5.61
C GLY A 208 1.42 1.02 -6.43
N HIS A 209 0.38 0.43 -5.88
CA HIS A 209 -0.48 -0.57 -6.52
C HIS A 209 -1.91 -0.06 -6.80
N ALA A 210 -2.13 1.26 -6.66
CA ALA A 210 -3.44 1.82 -6.95
C ALA A 210 -3.75 1.79 -8.46
N GLY A 211 -4.95 1.33 -8.82
CA GLY A 211 -5.31 1.16 -10.23
C GLY A 211 -6.67 0.51 -10.41
N ARG A 212 -6.94 0.08 -11.63
CA ARG A 212 -8.18 -0.63 -11.99
C ARG A 212 -8.02 -2.11 -11.70
N ALA A 213 -8.80 -2.64 -10.78
CA ALA A 213 -8.83 -4.07 -10.43
C ALA A 213 -10.17 -4.47 -9.81
N ASP A 214 -10.28 -5.73 -9.42
CA ASP A 214 -11.43 -6.23 -8.65
C ASP A 214 -11.38 -5.69 -7.20
N PRO A 215 -12.50 -5.24 -6.62
CA PRO A 215 -12.53 -4.73 -5.24
C PRO A 215 -12.06 -5.76 -4.20
N CYS A 216 -12.14 -7.05 -4.50
CA CYS A 216 -11.65 -8.10 -3.60
C CYS A 216 -10.13 -8.03 -3.36
N VAL A 217 -9.36 -7.32 -4.21
CA VAL A 217 -7.94 -7.02 -3.94
C VAL A 217 -7.78 -6.34 -2.59
N ASP A 218 -8.57 -5.30 -2.34
CA ASP A 218 -8.51 -4.52 -1.12
C ASP A 218 -9.34 -5.14 0.01
N LEU A 219 -10.57 -5.57 -0.31
CA LEU A 219 -11.50 -6.11 0.68
C LEU A 219 -10.95 -7.34 1.40
N ALA A 220 -10.24 -8.20 0.68
CA ALA A 220 -9.64 -9.40 1.26
C ALA A 220 -8.56 -9.04 2.29
N LEU A 221 -7.66 -8.11 1.96
CA LEU A 221 -6.59 -7.66 2.87
C LEU A 221 -7.15 -6.98 4.12
N VAL A 222 -8.10 -6.05 3.94
CA VAL A 222 -8.71 -5.35 5.08
C VAL A 222 -9.46 -6.33 5.99
N THR A 223 -10.28 -7.23 5.43
CA THR A 223 -11.05 -8.18 6.25
C THR A 223 -10.16 -9.19 6.97
N GLU A 224 -9.10 -9.69 6.34
CA GLU A 224 -8.11 -10.56 6.99
C GLU A 224 -7.41 -9.81 8.13
N GLY A 225 -6.87 -8.61 7.88
CA GLY A 225 -6.21 -7.80 8.89
C GLY A 225 -7.12 -7.42 10.07
N LEU A 226 -8.39 -7.08 9.82
CA LEU A 226 -9.36 -6.80 10.88
C LEU A 226 -9.70 -8.05 11.70
N ALA A 227 -9.85 -9.20 11.06
CA ALA A 227 -10.11 -10.46 11.75
C ALA A 227 -8.93 -10.87 12.65
N GLU A 228 -7.70 -10.68 12.18
CA GLU A 228 -6.49 -10.96 12.95
C GLU A 228 -6.29 -9.99 14.12
N ARG A 229 -6.48 -8.69 13.87
CA ARG A 229 -6.20 -7.63 14.85
C ARG A 229 -7.29 -7.50 15.91
N PHE A 230 -8.58 -7.55 15.51
CA PHE A 230 -9.73 -7.22 16.34
C PHE A 230 -10.76 -8.36 16.44
N GLY A 231 -10.51 -9.47 15.77
CA GLY A 231 -11.40 -10.62 15.72
C GLY A 231 -12.42 -10.57 14.58
N PRO A 232 -13.02 -11.72 14.23
CA PRO A 232 -13.88 -11.87 13.05
C PRO A 232 -15.13 -10.98 13.08
N ALA A 233 -15.64 -10.62 14.27
CA ALA A 233 -16.79 -9.72 14.39
C ALA A 233 -16.51 -8.32 13.78
N MET A 234 -15.26 -7.84 13.80
CA MET A 234 -14.91 -6.56 13.21
C MET A 234 -14.78 -6.65 11.69
N ALA A 235 -14.33 -7.76 11.14
CA ALA A 235 -14.41 -8.03 9.71
C ALA A 235 -15.87 -8.07 9.23
N ASP A 236 -16.77 -8.69 9.97
CA ASP A 236 -18.22 -8.68 9.70
C ASP A 236 -18.82 -7.28 9.77
N CYS A 237 -18.42 -6.47 10.76
CA CYS A 237 -18.83 -5.07 10.89
C CYS A 237 -18.38 -4.25 9.67
N PHE A 238 -17.13 -4.39 9.26
CA PHE A 238 -16.58 -3.75 8.05
C PHE A 238 -17.40 -4.11 6.81
N MET A 239 -17.62 -5.40 6.58
CA MET A 239 -18.39 -5.88 5.42
C MET A 239 -19.85 -5.43 5.46
N GLY A 240 -20.42 -5.31 6.67
CA GLY A 240 -21.77 -4.73 6.85
C GLY A 240 -21.82 -3.25 6.44
N ALA A 241 -20.82 -2.47 6.81
CA ALA A 241 -20.71 -1.05 6.49
C ALA A 241 -20.35 -0.79 5.00
N TYR A 242 -19.47 -1.61 4.44
CA TYR A 242 -19.08 -1.53 3.03
C TYR A 242 -20.19 -2.04 2.10
N GLY A 243 -20.90 -3.09 2.47
CA GLY A 243 -21.92 -3.77 1.68
C GLY A 243 -21.57 -5.24 1.41
N ARG A 244 -22.16 -6.17 2.13
CA ARG A 244 -21.84 -7.62 2.08
C ARG A 244 -21.91 -8.25 0.69
N ALA A 245 -22.73 -7.69 -0.20
CA ALA A 245 -22.86 -8.17 -1.57
C ALA A 245 -21.57 -7.97 -2.41
N ALA A 246 -20.64 -7.13 -1.94
CA ALA A 246 -19.39 -6.85 -2.65
C ALA A 246 -18.31 -7.92 -2.46
N LEU A 247 -18.35 -8.70 -1.34
CA LEU A 247 -17.36 -9.75 -1.07
C LEU A 247 -17.81 -11.10 -1.59
N ASN A 248 -17.01 -11.69 -2.45
CA ASN A 248 -17.10 -13.09 -2.83
C ASN A 248 -15.93 -13.84 -2.17
N GLU A 249 -16.24 -14.71 -1.20
CA GLU A 249 -15.22 -15.44 -0.41
C GLU A 249 -14.22 -16.21 -1.29
N ARG A 250 -14.69 -16.80 -2.41
CA ARG A 250 -13.80 -17.49 -3.34
C ARG A 250 -12.84 -16.53 -4.04
N LYS A 251 -13.33 -15.34 -4.43
CA LYS A 251 -12.46 -14.29 -5.00
C LYS A 251 -11.51 -13.76 -3.93
N ALA A 252 -11.99 -13.51 -2.71
CA ALA A 252 -11.14 -13.06 -1.61
C ALA A 252 -9.98 -14.01 -1.35
N GLY A 253 -10.24 -15.31 -1.23
CA GLY A 253 -9.20 -16.33 -1.09
C GLY A 253 -8.21 -16.36 -2.25
N TYR A 254 -8.68 -16.15 -3.49
CA TYR A 254 -7.81 -16.04 -4.66
C TYR A 254 -6.85 -14.83 -4.55
N PHE A 255 -7.35 -13.67 -4.15
CA PHE A 255 -6.53 -12.45 -4.04
C PHE A 255 -5.56 -12.51 -2.85
N LEU A 256 -5.96 -13.13 -1.73
CA LEU A 256 -5.04 -13.39 -0.62
C LEU A 256 -3.90 -14.34 -1.03
N ASP A 257 -4.22 -15.39 -1.79
CA ASP A 257 -3.19 -16.30 -2.33
C ASP A 257 -2.28 -15.60 -3.34
N LEU A 258 -2.83 -14.68 -4.15
CA LEU A 258 -2.03 -13.88 -5.09
C LEU A 258 -1.13 -12.88 -4.37
N TYR A 259 -1.61 -12.30 -3.26
CA TYR A 259 -0.85 -11.36 -2.43
C TYR A 259 0.40 -12.00 -1.83
N GLU A 260 0.36 -13.29 -1.49
CA GLU A 260 1.52 -14.02 -0.96
C GLU A 260 2.72 -14.12 -1.94
N LEU A 261 2.53 -13.76 -3.21
CA LEU A 261 3.59 -13.79 -4.22
C LEU A 261 4.32 -12.44 -4.40
N PHE A 262 4.02 -11.45 -3.52
CA PHE A 262 4.64 -10.12 -3.55
C PHE A 262 5.53 -9.80 -2.36
#